data_df38de3c1bfe34fea674d9f53e85dd9f
#
_entry.id   df38de3c1bfe34fea674d9f53e85dd9f
#
_cell.length_a   1.000
_cell.length_b   1.000
_cell.length_c   1.000
_cell.angle_alpha   90.00
_cell.angle_beta   90.00
_cell.angle_gamma   90.00
#
_symmetry.space_group_name_H-M   'P 1'
#
loop_
_entity.id
_entity.type
_entity.pdbx_description
1 polymer ?
#
loop_
_entity_poly.entity_id
_entity_poly.type
_entity_poly.pdbx_seq_one_letter_code
_entity_poly.pdbx_strand_id
1 'polypeptide(L)'
;MKARSFLGLFLLLFAGCATQHQRDSAAPLKYVAVRIGDGPIIAPETDPSIGHNIQGPSLIRAPSWIKNPLGRYYLYFADHKGSYIRLAYADDIKGPWKVHGPGALRLEDTPFPKSPPAFTREEMDAYAARAKAAGLDLAQFPDVAKEMTTPHVASPDVHVDEVHQRIILYYHGLEGFARQVTRAATSSDGLQFTSGSEILGKTYWRAFEHDGMTYALAMPGTLYRATDPLKGFVEGPTLFSPSMRHAAVFKRGLTLYVIWTEVGQDPPERLLMSTIDLSGDWETWKESPPVELLRPQKAWEGANLPLEKSVRSFAPGPVNQLRDPAIYEEGGRIWLLYAVAGESGIALAELKPTK
;
A
#
# COMPACT_ATOMS: atom_id res chain seq x y z
N MET A 1 -50.05 71.64 24.94
CA MET A 1 -48.65 71.60 24.47
C MET A 1 -48.15 70.19 24.66
N LYS A 2 -48.01 69.40 23.59
CA LYS A 2 -47.61 68.00 23.61
C LYS A 2 -46.20 67.93 22.95
N ALA A 3 -45.18 67.55 23.71
CA ALA A 3 -43.85 67.32 23.20
C ALA A 3 -43.81 65.90 22.64
N ARG A 4 -43.35 65.72 21.39
CA ARG A 4 -43.05 64.44 20.75
C ARG A 4 -41.52 64.17 20.82
N SER A 5 -41.17 63.13 21.52
CA SER A 5 -39.76 62.60 21.49
C SER A 5 -39.60 61.72 20.26
N PHE A 6 -38.56 62.01 19.47
CA PHE A 6 -38.08 61.14 18.39
C PHE A 6 -36.99 60.23 18.95
N LEU A 7 -37.20 58.93 18.86
CA LEU A 7 -36.19 57.89 19.20
C LEU A 7 -35.50 57.49 17.90
N GLY A 8 -34.25 57.88 17.75
CA GLY A 8 -33.44 57.50 16.62
C GLY A 8 -32.81 56.11 16.86
N LEU A 9 -33.12 55.16 15.97
CA LEU A 9 -32.57 53.83 15.95
C LEU A 9 -31.26 53.84 15.16
N PHE A 10 -30.12 53.72 15.84
CA PHE A 10 -28.81 53.55 15.20
C PHE A 10 -28.62 52.04 14.87
N LEU A 11 -28.67 51.70 13.58
CA LEU A 11 -28.25 50.38 13.08
C LEU A 11 -26.71 50.38 12.95
N LEU A 12 -26.04 49.66 13.82
CA LEU A 12 -24.62 49.32 13.69
C LEU A 12 -24.45 48.12 12.73
N LEU A 13 -24.08 48.40 11.50
CA LEU A 13 -23.61 47.37 10.54
C LEU A 13 -22.21 46.89 10.95
N PHE A 14 -22.12 45.71 11.56
CA PHE A 14 -20.87 44.98 11.69
C PHE A 14 -20.53 44.39 10.32
N ALA A 15 -19.61 45.02 9.60
CA ALA A 15 -18.93 44.42 8.46
C ALA A 15 -17.90 43.37 9.02
N GLY A 16 -18.35 42.14 9.08
CA GLY A 16 -17.44 41.03 9.35
C GLY A 16 -16.44 40.82 8.19
N CYS A 17 -15.22 41.34 8.33
CA CYS A 17 -14.13 41.07 7.44
C CYS A 17 -13.74 39.59 7.64
N ALA A 18 -14.30 38.66 6.85
CA ALA A 18 -13.80 37.32 6.73
C ALA A 18 -12.45 37.40 6.01
N THR A 19 -11.35 37.41 6.78
CA THR A 19 -10.03 37.19 6.23
C THR A 19 -9.95 35.77 5.71
N GLN A 20 -10.19 35.63 4.42
CA GLN A 20 -9.90 34.42 3.67
C GLN A 20 -8.39 34.23 3.75
N HIS A 21 -7.94 33.37 4.68
CA HIS A 21 -6.57 32.90 4.69
C HIS A 21 -6.34 32.10 3.41
N GLN A 22 -5.86 32.78 2.39
CA GLN A 22 -5.25 32.17 1.22
C GLN A 22 -4.02 31.43 1.75
N ARG A 23 -4.18 30.13 2.04
CA ARG A 23 -3.05 29.25 2.35
C ARG A 23 -2.28 29.13 1.05
N ASP A 24 -1.17 29.83 0.93
CA ASP A 24 -0.17 29.58 -0.11
C ASP A 24 0.19 28.10 -0.02
N SER A 25 -0.31 27.29 -0.93
CA SER A 25 0.11 25.91 -1.08
C SER A 25 1.53 25.95 -1.64
N ALA A 26 2.52 25.83 -0.76
CA ALA A 26 3.89 25.64 -1.20
C ALA A 26 3.95 24.46 -2.18
N ALA A 27 4.71 24.60 -3.26
CA ALA A 27 4.87 23.50 -4.21
C ALA A 27 5.31 22.23 -3.49
N PRO A 28 4.79 21.06 -3.89
CA PRO A 28 5.16 19.79 -3.27
C PRO A 28 6.67 19.60 -3.22
N LEU A 29 7.19 19.13 -2.09
CA LEU A 29 8.61 18.81 -1.94
C LEU A 29 9.00 17.73 -2.95
N LYS A 30 10.17 17.86 -3.55
CA LYS A 30 10.76 16.78 -4.33
C LYS A 30 11.59 15.89 -3.42
N TYR A 31 11.64 14.61 -3.72
CA TYR A 31 12.41 13.62 -2.96
C TYR A 31 13.34 12.83 -3.87
N VAL A 32 14.44 12.37 -3.28
CA VAL A 32 15.35 11.37 -3.87
C VAL A 32 15.45 10.19 -2.94
N ALA A 33 15.54 8.98 -3.48
CA ALA A 33 15.75 7.77 -2.73
C ALA A 33 17.24 7.47 -2.61
N VAL A 34 17.74 7.40 -1.38
CA VAL A 34 19.13 7.07 -1.06
C VAL A 34 19.17 5.65 -0.50
N ARG A 35 19.72 4.69 -1.24
CA ARG A 35 19.84 3.29 -0.83
C ARG A 35 20.59 3.15 0.48
N ILE A 36 20.17 2.22 1.32
CA ILE A 36 20.80 1.89 2.60
C ILE A 36 21.36 0.46 2.52
N GLY A 37 22.66 0.32 2.75
CA GLY A 37 23.35 -0.97 2.66
C GLY A 37 23.71 -1.36 1.23
N ASP A 38 24.35 -2.52 1.11
CA ASP A 38 24.90 -3.06 -0.14
C ASP A 38 24.13 -4.30 -0.64
N GLY A 39 22.90 -4.52 -0.13
CA GLY A 39 22.02 -5.62 -0.49
C GLY A 39 20.62 -5.45 0.12
N PRO A 40 19.72 -6.42 -0.13
CA PRO A 40 18.43 -6.49 0.51
C PRO A 40 18.57 -6.75 2.02
N ILE A 41 17.60 -6.23 2.80
CA ILE A 41 17.50 -6.48 4.25
C ILE A 41 16.77 -7.80 4.56
N ILE A 42 15.97 -8.30 3.63
CA ILE A 42 15.35 -9.63 3.63
C ILE A 42 15.64 -10.26 2.26
N ALA A 43 16.20 -11.46 2.27
CA ALA A 43 16.52 -12.26 1.08
C ALA A 43 16.24 -13.74 1.36
N PRO A 44 16.22 -14.63 0.36
CA PRO A 44 16.01 -16.06 0.57
C PRO A 44 16.96 -16.68 1.62
N GLU A 45 18.18 -16.14 1.72
CA GLU A 45 19.22 -16.59 2.66
C GLU A 45 18.95 -16.13 4.11
N THR A 46 18.00 -15.19 4.33
CA THR A 46 17.64 -14.73 5.67
C THR A 46 17.07 -15.87 6.51
N ASP A 47 16.22 -16.70 5.91
CA ASP A 47 15.70 -17.92 6.52
C ASP A 47 15.11 -18.85 5.45
N PRO A 48 15.46 -20.15 5.43
CA PRO A 48 14.95 -21.08 4.42
C PRO A 48 13.42 -21.20 4.35
N SER A 49 12.72 -20.90 5.43
CA SER A 49 11.25 -21.02 5.51
C SER A 49 10.49 -19.99 4.67
N ILE A 50 11.15 -18.88 4.28
CA ILE A 50 10.48 -17.82 3.51
C ILE A 50 10.55 -18.04 1.99
N GLY A 51 11.29 -19.04 1.50
CA GLY A 51 11.39 -19.34 0.08
C GLY A 51 12.00 -18.21 -0.74
N HIS A 52 11.65 -18.16 -2.04
CA HIS A 52 12.29 -17.26 -3.00
C HIS A 52 11.40 -16.09 -3.45
N ASN A 53 10.07 -16.17 -3.30
CA ASN A 53 9.18 -15.07 -3.61
C ASN A 53 8.95 -14.24 -2.34
N ILE A 54 9.49 -13.03 -2.32
CA ILE A 54 9.56 -12.13 -1.15
C ILE A 54 9.15 -10.73 -1.60
N GLN A 55 7.95 -10.29 -1.18
CA GLN A 55 7.37 -9.05 -1.66
C GLN A 55 6.38 -8.43 -0.65
N GLY A 56 5.85 -7.24 -0.96
CA GLY A 56 4.78 -6.58 -0.21
C GLY A 56 5.17 -6.21 1.22
N PRO A 57 6.30 -5.50 1.45
CA PRO A 57 6.70 -5.12 2.79
C PRO A 57 5.71 -4.17 3.45
N SER A 58 5.59 -4.28 4.79
CA SER A 58 4.98 -3.27 5.66
C SER A 58 5.68 -3.30 7.01
N LEU A 59 6.16 -2.16 7.48
CA LEU A 59 7.01 -2.05 8.65
C LEU A 59 6.33 -1.21 9.74
N ILE A 60 6.37 -1.71 10.96
CA ILE A 60 6.00 -0.93 12.14
C ILE A 60 7.09 -1.02 13.22
N ARG A 61 7.13 -0.03 14.09
CA ARG A 61 7.77 -0.16 15.39
C ARG A 61 6.81 -0.90 16.32
N ALA A 62 7.31 -1.87 17.08
CA ALA A 62 6.52 -2.56 18.12
C ALA A 62 5.99 -1.52 19.12
N PRO A 63 4.66 -1.41 19.30
CA PRO A 63 4.06 -0.45 20.20
C PRO A 63 4.48 -0.66 21.66
N SER A 64 4.50 0.40 22.45
CA SER A 64 4.97 0.38 23.84
C SER A 64 4.09 -0.45 24.79
N TRP A 65 2.84 -0.73 24.44
CA TRP A 65 1.96 -1.59 25.26
C TRP A 65 2.28 -3.09 25.10
N ILE A 66 3.04 -3.49 24.08
CA ILE A 66 3.44 -4.90 23.90
C ILE A 66 4.51 -5.23 24.96
N LYS A 67 4.15 -6.12 25.85
CA LYS A 67 5.11 -6.65 26.83
C LYS A 67 5.99 -7.70 26.15
N ASN A 68 7.31 -7.53 26.28
CA ASN A 68 8.32 -8.44 25.74
C ASN A 68 8.20 -8.63 24.21
N PRO A 69 8.28 -7.56 23.39
CA PRO A 69 8.27 -7.70 21.94
C PRO A 69 9.47 -8.55 21.47
N LEU A 70 9.34 -9.23 20.34
CA LEU A 70 10.43 -10.01 19.71
C LEU A 70 11.62 -9.15 19.32
N GLY A 71 11.37 -7.89 18.97
CA GLY A 71 12.34 -6.87 18.60
C GLY A 71 11.68 -5.50 18.54
N ARG A 72 12.47 -4.47 18.30
CA ARG A 72 11.99 -3.09 18.19
C ARG A 72 11.13 -2.85 16.97
N TYR A 73 11.39 -3.56 15.85
CA TYR A 73 10.68 -3.43 14.58
C TYR A 73 10.09 -4.77 14.16
N TYR A 74 8.90 -4.71 13.57
CA TYR A 74 8.18 -5.82 12.95
C TYR A 74 8.00 -5.51 11.47
N LEU A 75 8.53 -6.37 10.60
CA LEU A 75 8.42 -6.29 9.16
C LEU A 75 7.51 -7.43 8.67
N TYR A 76 6.34 -7.06 8.20
CA TYR A 76 5.40 -7.99 7.56
C TYR A 76 5.65 -8.01 6.06
N PHE A 77 5.56 -9.18 5.46
CA PHE A 77 5.75 -9.39 4.03
C PHE A 77 5.08 -10.68 3.57
N ALA A 78 5.07 -10.96 2.26
CA ALA A 78 4.34 -12.11 1.74
C ALA A 78 5.09 -12.82 0.60
N ASP A 79 4.55 -13.96 0.20
CA ASP A 79 4.69 -14.55 -1.13
C ASP A 79 3.47 -14.13 -1.96
N HIS A 80 3.61 -13.97 -3.25
CA HIS A 80 2.54 -13.51 -4.14
C HIS A 80 1.29 -14.42 -4.10
N LYS A 81 1.49 -15.71 -3.94
CA LYS A 81 0.43 -16.73 -3.78
C LYS A 81 0.61 -17.53 -2.49
N GLY A 82 1.10 -16.86 -1.45
CA GLY A 82 1.42 -17.48 -0.17
C GLY A 82 0.19 -17.87 0.65
N SER A 83 0.39 -18.83 1.53
CA SER A 83 -0.63 -19.29 2.46
C SER A 83 -0.59 -18.56 3.81
N TYR A 84 0.30 -17.58 3.98
CA TYR A 84 0.40 -16.79 5.22
C TYR A 84 1.14 -15.46 5.00
N ILE A 85 0.83 -14.49 5.83
CA ILE A 85 1.61 -13.27 5.98
C ILE A 85 2.81 -13.59 6.86
N ARG A 86 4.00 -13.39 6.34
CA ARG A 86 5.29 -13.58 7.02
C ARG A 86 5.57 -12.43 7.96
N LEU A 87 6.40 -12.69 8.96
CA LEU A 87 6.88 -11.69 9.92
C LEU A 87 8.37 -11.88 10.16
N ALA A 88 9.12 -10.79 10.06
CA ALA A 88 10.47 -10.70 10.58
C ALA A 88 10.56 -9.58 11.64
N TYR A 89 11.56 -9.65 12.51
CA TYR A 89 11.79 -8.68 13.57
C TYR A 89 13.26 -8.36 13.74
N ALA A 90 13.55 -7.14 14.20
CA ALA A 90 14.91 -6.66 14.47
C ALA A 90 14.90 -5.52 15.49
N ASP A 91 16.06 -5.22 16.08
CA ASP A 91 16.24 -4.06 16.96
C ASP A 91 16.75 -2.81 16.20
N ASP A 92 17.29 -2.98 15.01
CA ASP A 92 17.66 -1.91 14.07
C ASP A 92 16.93 -2.12 12.75
N ILE A 93 16.46 -1.03 12.13
CA ILE A 93 15.73 -1.07 10.86
C ILE A 93 16.57 -1.65 9.70
N LYS A 94 17.89 -1.59 9.81
CA LYS A 94 18.82 -2.19 8.83
C LYS A 94 19.06 -3.68 9.08
N GLY A 95 18.55 -4.22 10.19
CA GLY A 95 18.78 -5.58 10.64
C GLY A 95 19.96 -5.71 11.62
N PRO A 96 20.45 -6.94 11.88
CA PRO A 96 20.02 -8.18 11.22
C PRO A 96 18.59 -8.57 11.57
N TRP A 97 17.84 -8.98 10.55
CA TRP A 97 16.46 -9.42 10.69
C TRP A 97 16.39 -10.91 11.02
N LYS A 98 15.45 -11.29 11.88
CA LYS A 98 15.12 -12.67 12.23
C LYS A 98 13.70 -12.98 11.83
N VAL A 99 13.47 -14.12 11.19
CA VAL A 99 12.14 -14.54 10.77
C VAL A 99 11.38 -15.17 11.95
N HIS A 100 10.15 -14.78 12.15
CA HIS A 100 9.21 -15.43 13.05
C HIS A 100 8.49 -16.56 12.30
N GLY A 101 8.92 -17.81 12.48
CA GLY A 101 8.47 -18.95 11.70
C GLY A 101 6.97 -19.17 11.60
N PRO A 102 6.15 -18.94 12.65
CA PRO A 102 4.68 -19.02 12.54
C PRO A 102 4.05 -18.03 11.57
N GLY A 103 4.74 -16.90 11.26
CA GLY A 103 4.15 -15.77 10.56
C GLY A 103 3.18 -14.98 11.44
N ALA A 104 2.35 -14.14 10.83
CA ALA A 104 1.41 -13.28 11.53
C ALA A 104 -0.07 -13.64 11.28
N LEU A 105 -0.42 -14.05 10.07
CA LEU A 105 -1.77 -14.43 9.70
C LEU A 105 -1.72 -15.55 8.66
N ARG A 106 -2.39 -16.66 8.93
CA ARG A 106 -2.45 -17.79 8.01
C ARG A 106 -3.74 -17.75 7.20
N LEU A 107 -3.71 -18.21 5.96
CA LEU A 107 -4.90 -18.33 5.11
C LEU A 107 -6.03 -19.13 5.82
N GLU A 108 -5.67 -20.18 6.55
CA GLU A 108 -6.59 -21.02 7.33
C GLU A 108 -7.44 -20.22 8.33
N ASP A 109 -6.87 -19.13 8.89
CA ASP A 109 -7.48 -18.30 9.92
C ASP A 109 -8.26 -17.10 9.32
N THR A 110 -8.44 -17.08 8.01
CA THR A 110 -9.15 -16.00 7.29
C THR A 110 -10.50 -16.49 6.74
N PRO A 111 -11.41 -15.61 6.35
CA PRO A 111 -12.63 -15.96 5.63
C PRO A 111 -12.42 -16.42 4.18
N PHE A 112 -11.22 -16.27 3.61
CA PHE A 112 -10.95 -16.65 2.22
C PHE A 112 -11.05 -18.16 1.99
N PRO A 113 -11.41 -18.63 0.77
CA PRO A 113 -11.37 -20.03 0.39
C PRO A 113 -10.03 -20.70 0.68
N LYS A 114 -10.06 -21.97 1.14
CA LYS A 114 -8.86 -22.77 1.46
C LYS A 114 -8.49 -23.72 0.32
N SER A 115 -9.40 -23.89 -0.63
CA SER A 115 -9.22 -24.70 -1.83
C SER A 115 -9.59 -23.87 -3.06
N PRO A 116 -9.07 -24.22 -4.24
CA PRO A 116 -9.41 -23.54 -5.48
C PRO A 116 -10.93 -23.47 -5.68
N PRO A 117 -11.51 -22.28 -5.90
CA PRO A 117 -12.92 -22.15 -6.19
C PRO A 117 -13.24 -22.81 -7.54
N ALA A 118 -14.38 -23.50 -7.61
CA ALA A 118 -14.90 -23.97 -8.86
C ALA A 118 -15.32 -22.78 -9.76
N PHE A 119 -15.25 -22.97 -11.07
CA PHE A 119 -15.71 -21.99 -12.05
C PHE A 119 -16.27 -22.72 -13.27
N THR A 120 -17.17 -22.05 -13.98
CA THR A 120 -17.75 -22.54 -15.23
C THR A 120 -16.96 -22.05 -16.44
N ARG A 121 -17.20 -22.67 -17.61
CA ARG A 121 -16.64 -22.16 -18.88
C ARG A 121 -17.12 -20.75 -19.19
N GLU A 122 -18.39 -20.45 -18.90
CA GLU A 122 -18.97 -19.11 -19.11
C GLU A 122 -18.27 -18.04 -18.27
N GLU A 123 -17.94 -18.35 -17.01
CA GLU A 123 -17.17 -17.44 -16.14
C GLU A 123 -15.77 -17.21 -16.67
N MET A 124 -15.09 -18.24 -17.19
CA MET A 124 -13.77 -18.10 -17.82
C MET A 124 -13.85 -17.25 -19.09
N ASP A 125 -14.83 -17.50 -19.97
CA ASP A 125 -15.02 -16.74 -21.20
C ASP A 125 -15.35 -15.28 -20.90
N ALA A 126 -16.20 -15.01 -19.90
CA ALA A 126 -16.52 -13.66 -19.42
C ALA A 126 -15.29 -12.96 -18.81
N TYR A 127 -14.47 -13.69 -18.06
CA TYR A 127 -13.19 -13.16 -17.55
C TYR A 127 -12.24 -12.81 -18.69
N ALA A 128 -12.07 -13.71 -19.66
CA ALA A 128 -11.21 -13.47 -20.82
C ALA A 128 -11.64 -12.24 -21.64
N ALA A 129 -12.95 -12.06 -21.83
CA ALA A 129 -13.50 -10.89 -22.50
C ALA A 129 -13.20 -9.58 -21.74
N ARG A 130 -13.38 -9.55 -20.42
CA ARG A 130 -13.03 -8.39 -19.58
C ARG A 130 -11.53 -8.11 -19.57
N ALA A 131 -10.72 -9.15 -19.45
CA ALA A 131 -9.26 -9.04 -19.48
C ALA A 131 -8.78 -8.41 -20.80
N LYS A 132 -9.30 -8.90 -21.93
CA LYS A 132 -9.01 -8.35 -23.25
C LYS A 132 -9.44 -6.89 -23.37
N ALA A 133 -10.64 -6.54 -22.89
CA ALA A 133 -11.13 -5.16 -22.91
C ALA A 133 -10.27 -4.22 -22.04
N ALA A 134 -9.67 -4.74 -20.96
CA ALA A 134 -8.73 -4.03 -20.09
C ALA A 134 -7.28 -4.06 -20.61
N GLY A 135 -7.01 -4.61 -21.80
CA GLY A 135 -5.67 -4.70 -22.38
C GLY A 135 -4.76 -5.75 -21.73
N LEU A 136 -5.34 -6.69 -20.96
CA LEU A 136 -4.58 -7.77 -20.33
C LEU A 136 -4.47 -8.94 -21.32
N ASP A 137 -3.24 -9.30 -21.67
CA ASP A 137 -2.96 -10.50 -22.47
C ASP A 137 -2.88 -11.73 -21.55
N LEU A 138 -3.86 -12.64 -21.68
CA LEU A 138 -3.89 -13.87 -20.90
C LEU A 138 -2.84 -14.90 -21.33
N ALA A 139 -2.28 -14.79 -22.53
CA ALA A 139 -1.22 -15.68 -23.00
C ALA A 139 0.09 -15.54 -22.19
N GLN A 140 0.24 -14.45 -21.44
CA GLN A 140 1.36 -14.26 -20.53
C GLN A 140 1.33 -15.20 -19.30
N PHE A 141 0.16 -15.80 -18.97
CA PHE A 141 0.04 -16.73 -17.85
C PHE A 141 0.20 -18.17 -18.35
N PRO A 142 1.13 -18.95 -17.79
CA PRO A 142 1.30 -20.36 -18.14
C PRO A 142 0.04 -21.20 -17.92
N ASP A 143 -0.73 -20.87 -16.89
CA ASP A 143 -1.99 -21.52 -16.55
C ASP A 143 -2.94 -20.46 -15.94
N VAL A 144 -3.80 -19.92 -16.79
CA VAL A 144 -4.79 -18.90 -16.39
C VAL A 144 -5.75 -19.41 -15.34
N ALA A 145 -6.21 -20.66 -15.45
CA ALA A 145 -7.15 -21.23 -14.49
C ALA A 145 -6.52 -21.34 -13.10
N LYS A 146 -5.31 -21.85 -13.02
CA LYS A 146 -4.55 -21.93 -11.77
C LYS A 146 -4.29 -20.55 -11.19
N GLU A 147 -3.87 -19.58 -12.00
CA GLU A 147 -3.61 -18.20 -11.55
C GLU A 147 -4.86 -17.57 -10.94
N MET A 148 -6.03 -17.78 -11.54
CA MET A 148 -7.31 -17.19 -11.13
C MET A 148 -8.03 -17.96 -9.99
N THR A 149 -7.51 -19.13 -9.61
CA THR A 149 -8.14 -19.97 -8.58
C THR A 149 -7.23 -20.33 -7.41
N THR A 150 -5.95 -19.93 -7.42
CA THR A 150 -5.04 -20.26 -6.31
C THR A 150 -5.40 -19.47 -5.04
N PRO A 151 -5.84 -20.15 -3.96
CA PRO A 151 -6.09 -19.53 -2.67
C PRO A 151 -4.80 -18.93 -2.10
N HIS A 152 -4.87 -17.71 -1.59
CA HIS A 152 -3.70 -17.03 -1.03
C HIS A 152 -4.09 -15.87 -0.12
N VAL A 153 -3.12 -15.39 0.64
CA VAL A 153 -3.10 -14.10 1.34
C VAL A 153 -1.81 -13.38 1.05
N ALA A 154 -1.87 -12.09 0.75
CA ALA A 154 -0.70 -11.31 0.35
C ALA A 154 -0.82 -9.81 0.65
N SER A 155 0.28 -9.09 0.36
CA SER A 155 0.41 -7.62 0.38
C SER A 155 -0.10 -6.97 1.65
N PRO A 156 0.53 -7.25 2.80
CA PRO A 156 0.17 -6.62 4.07
C PRO A 156 0.36 -5.11 4.02
N ASP A 157 -0.54 -4.40 4.71
CA ASP A 157 -0.42 -2.98 5.05
C ASP A 157 -0.77 -2.83 6.53
N VAL A 158 0.22 -2.55 7.38
CA VAL A 158 0.09 -2.68 8.84
C VAL A 158 0.20 -1.33 9.51
N HIS A 159 -0.77 -1.02 10.38
CA HIS A 159 -0.90 0.24 11.08
C HIS A 159 -1.07 0.04 12.58
N VAL A 160 -0.51 0.95 13.36
CA VAL A 160 -0.65 0.98 14.81
C VAL A 160 -1.80 1.92 15.18
N ASP A 161 -2.84 1.38 15.81
CA ASP A 161 -3.95 2.14 16.39
C ASP A 161 -3.67 2.34 17.89
N GLU A 162 -3.00 3.45 18.19
CA GLU A 162 -2.61 3.80 19.57
C GLU A 162 -3.82 4.02 20.49
N VAL A 163 -4.92 4.53 19.92
CA VAL A 163 -6.13 4.86 20.70
C VAL A 163 -6.77 3.59 21.25
N HIS A 164 -6.85 2.55 20.45
CA HIS A 164 -7.48 1.28 20.85
C HIS A 164 -6.45 0.22 21.26
N GLN A 165 -5.16 0.56 21.29
CA GLN A 165 -4.06 -0.35 21.62
C GLN A 165 -4.12 -1.65 20.81
N ARG A 166 -4.27 -1.52 19.50
CA ARG A 166 -4.31 -2.65 18.55
C ARG A 166 -3.45 -2.35 17.33
N ILE A 167 -3.06 -3.40 16.64
CA ILE A 167 -2.40 -3.33 15.34
C ILE A 167 -3.41 -3.80 14.31
N ILE A 168 -3.59 -3.02 13.24
CA ILE A 168 -4.48 -3.31 12.12
C ILE A 168 -3.62 -3.79 10.96
N LEU A 169 -3.97 -4.93 10.39
CA LEU A 169 -3.38 -5.50 9.19
C LEU A 169 -4.44 -5.53 8.08
N TYR A 170 -4.27 -4.69 7.05
CA TYR A 170 -4.98 -4.86 5.80
C TYR A 170 -4.22 -5.86 4.93
N TYR A 171 -4.93 -6.78 4.30
CA TYR A 171 -4.35 -7.81 3.45
C TYR A 171 -5.35 -8.23 2.39
N HIS A 172 -4.90 -8.70 1.25
CA HIS A 172 -5.81 -9.23 0.26
C HIS A 172 -5.68 -10.75 0.10
N GLY A 173 -6.68 -11.35 -0.51
CA GLY A 173 -6.71 -12.76 -0.85
C GLY A 173 -7.74 -13.05 -1.93
N LEU A 174 -7.76 -14.30 -2.37
CA LEU A 174 -8.72 -14.79 -3.35
C LEU A 174 -10.07 -15.02 -2.68
N GLU A 175 -11.10 -14.31 -3.12
CA GLU A 175 -12.50 -14.47 -2.66
C GLU A 175 -13.29 -15.49 -3.48
N GLY A 176 -12.95 -15.63 -4.75
CA GLY A 176 -13.59 -16.51 -5.72
C GLY A 176 -12.86 -16.49 -7.04
N PHE A 177 -13.38 -17.17 -8.06
CA PHE A 177 -12.74 -17.21 -9.38
C PHE A 177 -12.42 -15.80 -9.89
N ALA A 178 -11.14 -15.53 -10.15
CA ALA A 178 -10.60 -14.25 -10.64
C ALA A 178 -11.01 -13.03 -9.81
N ARG A 179 -11.46 -13.20 -8.58
CA ARG A 179 -11.87 -12.14 -7.69
C ARG A 179 -11.01 -12.12 -6.43
N GLN A 180 -10.23 -11.09 -6.29
CA GLN A 180 -9.44 -10.82 -5.10
C GLN A 180 -9.98 -9.56 -4.40
N VAL A 181 -9.97 -9.54 -3.08
CA VAL A 181 -10.48 -8.44 -2.27
C VAL A 181 -9.60 -8.21 -1.05
N THR A 182 -9.69 -7.02 -0.47
CA THR A 182 -9.02 -6.67 0.79
C THR A 182 -9.95 -6.86 1.98
N ARG A 183 -9.39 -7.38 3.07
CA ARG A 183 -9.99 -7.49 4.40
C ARG A 183 -9.04 -6.90 5.45
N ALA A 184 -9.53 -6.69 6.66
CA ALA A 184 -8.72 -6.31 7.81
C ALA A 184 -8.65 -7.43 8.84
N ALA A 185 -7.50 -7.50 9.53
CA ALA A 185 -7.32 -8.30 10.73
C ALA A 185 -6.73 -7.42 11.84
N THR A 186 -6.93 -7.78 13.08
CA THR A 186 -6.42 -7.03 14.24
C THR A 186 -5.62 -7.92 15.17
N SER A 187 -4.65 -7.31 15.86
CA SER A 187 -3.81 -7.98 16.85
C SER A 187 -3.51 -7.04 18.01
N SER A 188 -3.34 -7.58 19.22
CA SER A 188 -2.84 -6.85 20.39
C SER A 188 -1.33 -6.94 20.56
N ASP A 189 -0.67 -7.91 19.89
CA ASP A 189 0.76 -8.21 20.04
C ASP A 189 1.55 -8.13 18.73
N GLY A 190 0.86 -8.04 17.58
CA GLY A 190 1.48 -8.02 16.26
C GLY A 190 1.99 -9.38 15.77
N LEU A 191 1.79 -10.44 16.53
CA LEU A 191 2.25 -11.79 16.20
C LEU A 191 1.12 -12.69 15.72
N GLN A 192 -0.08 -12.52 16.30
CA GLN A 192 -1.27 -13.27 15.93
C GLN A 192 -2.41 -12.32 15.62
N PHE A 193 -2.95 -12.43 14.43
CA PHE A 193 -4.05 -11.58 13.96
C PHE A 193 -5.35 -12.35 13.85
N THR A 194 -6.43 -11.71 14.26
CA THR A 194 -7.79 -12.19 14.06
C THR A 194 -8.43 -11.46 12.90
N SER A 195 -8.81 -12.18 11.86
CA SER A 195 -9.39 -11.62 10.65
C SER A 195 -10.88 -11.27 10.83
N GLY A 196 -11.24 -10.06 10.36
CA GLY A 196 -12.64 -9.69 10.12
C GLY A 196 -13.19 -10.32 8.85
N SER A 197 -14.53 -10.39 8.76
CA SER A 197 -15.22 -10.96 7.61
C SER A 197 -15.61 -9.95 6.54
N GLU A 198 -15.53 -8.64 6.82
CA GLU A 198 -15.96 -7.59 5.90
C GLU A 198 -14.98 -7.44 4.74
N ILE A 199 -15.53 -7.28 3.53
CA ILE A 199 -14.77 -6.91 2.33
C ILE A 199 -14.66 -5.40 2.31
N LEU A 200 -13.43 -4.88 2.34
CA LEU A 200 -13.17 -3.44 2.38
C LEU A 200 -13.06 -2.83 0.98
N GLY A 201 -12.58 -3.58 0.00
CA GLY A 201 -12.41 -3.08 -1.37
C GLY A 201 -11.48 -3.92 -2.22
N LYS A 202 -10.88 -3.28 -3.24
CA LYS A 202 -9.92 -3.86 -4.19
C LYS A 202 -8.58 -4.19 -3.50
N THR A 203 -7.71 -4.87 -4.21
CA THR A 203 -6.41 -5.39 -3.70
C THR A 203 -5.33 -4.32 -3.58
N TYR A 204 -4.21 -4.67 -2.93
CA TYR A 204 -3.03 -3.82 -2.74
C TYR A 204 -3.38 -2.51 -2.04
N TRP A 205 -3.97 -2.64 -0.86
CA TRP A 205 -4.43 -1.56 -0.01
C TRP A 205 -3.26 -0.80 0.61
N ARG A 206 -3.36 0.55 0.64
CA ARG A 206 -2.46 1.43 1.40
C ARG A 206 -3.29 2.48 2.10
N ALA A 207 -3.43 2.35 3.40
CA ALA A 207 -4.25 3.22 4.22
C ALA A 207 -3.51 4.50 4.65
N PHE A 208 -4.25 5.58 4.84
CA PHE A 208 -3.76 6.85 5.39
C PHE A 208 -4.90 7.62 6.07
N GLU A 209 -4.54 8.46 7.03
CA GLU A 209 -5.51 9.29 7.75
C GLU A 209 -5.57 10.70 7.15
N HIS A 210 -6.80 11.19 6.94
CA HIS A 210 -7.05 12.55 6.51
C HIS A 210 -8.40 13.04 7.03
N ASP A 211 -8.43 14.25 7.65
CA ASP A 211 -9.63 14.92 8.21
C ASP A 211 -10.51 14.01 9.08
N GLY A 212 -9.86 13.21 9.95
CA GLY A 212 -10.54 12.32 10.89
C GLY A 212 -11.19 11.09 10.26
N MET A 213 -10.88 10.81 9.01
CA MET A 213 -11.32 9.60 8.30
C MET A 213 -10.12 8.76 7.88
N THR A 214 -10.31 7.46 7.82
CA THR A 214 -9.37 6.54 7.20
C THR A 214 -9.66 6.46 5.70
N TYR A 215 -8.67 6.79 4.91
CA TYR A 215 -8.65 6.62 3.46
C TYR A 215 -7.76 5.44 3.09
N ALA A 216 -7.97 4.91 1.91
CA ALA A 216 -7.05 3.95 1.31
C ALA A 216 -6.97 4.09 -0.19
N LEU A 217 -5.78 3.82 -0.72
CA LEU A 217 -5.51 3.70 -2.14
C LEU A 217 -5.32 2.22 -2.46
N ALA A 218 -6.16 1.67 -3.34
CA ALA A 218 -6.09 0.30 -3.81
C ALA A 218 -5.76 0.23 -5.31
N MET A 219 -5.17 -0.87 -5.78
CA MET A 219 -4.89 -1.08 -7.21
C MET A 219 -6.17 -1.06 -8.05
N PRO A 220 -6.22 -0.35 -9.20
CA PRO A 220 -5.20 0.45 -9.84
C PRO A 220 -5.29 1.96 -9.54
N GLY A 221 -5.32 2.35 -8.28
CA GLY A 221 -5.44 3.74 -7.84
C GLY A 221 -6.85 4.14 -7.44
N THR A 222 -7.71 3.18 -7.08
CA THR A 222 -9.05 3.43 -6.56
C THR A 222 -8.96 3.89 -5.10
N LEU A 223 -9.57 5.03 -4.81
CA LEU A 223 -9.69 5.55 -3.45
C LEU A 223 -10.87 4.93 -2.71
N TYR A 224 -10.69 4.74 -1.41
CA TYR A 224 -11.73 4.34 -0.46
C TYR A 224 -11.66 5.24 0.75
N ARG A 225 -12.79 5.44 1.47
CA ARG A 225 -12.78 6.10 2.78
C ARG A 225 -13.84 5.53 3.72
N ALA A 226 -13.56 5.60 5.01
CA ALA A 226 -14.48 5.24 6.08
C ALA A 226 -14.19 6.06 7.35
N THR A 227 -15.16 6.12 8.26
CA THR A 227 -14.95 6.64 9.62
C THR A 227 -14.41 5.58 10.58
N ASP A 228 -14.64 4.30 10.28
CA ASP A 228 -14.12 3.16 11.04
C ASP A 228 -13.05 2.46 10.19
N PRO A 229 -11.81 2.32 10.65
CA PRO A 229 -10.71 1.72 9.88
C PRO A 229 -10.91 0.23 9.58
N LEU A 230 -11.93 -0.42 10.17
CA LEU A 230 -12.18 -1.85 9.98
C LEU A 230 -13.39 -2.15 9.10
N LYS A 231 -14.24 -1.17 8.76
CA LYS A 231 -15.49 -1.40 8.04
C LYS A 231 -16.11 -0.15 7.44
N GLY A 232 -17.13 -0.37 6.58
CA GLY A 232 -17.95 0.71 6.04
C GLY A 232 -17.22 1.58 5.02
N PHE A 233 -16.22 1.06 4.33
CA PHE A 233 -15.51 1.79 3.30
C PHE A 233 -16.38 2.01 2.07
N VAL A 234 -16.41 3.26 1.62
CA VAL A 234 -17.08 3.69 0.39
C VAL A 234 -16.02 3.83 -0.71
N GLU A 235 -16.31 3.24 -1.88
CA GLU A 235 -15.47 3.39 -3.08
C GLU A 235 -15.64 4.77 -3.67
N GLY A 236 -14.54 5.41 -4.01
CA GLY A 236 -14.47 6.74 -4.64
C GLY A 236 -13.84 6.67 -6.04
N PRO A 237 -13.21 7.77 -6.48
CA PRO A 237 -12.62 7.83 -7.81
C PRO A 237 -11.43 6.88 -7.96
N THR A 238 -11.24 6.41 -9.21
CA THR A 238 -10.01 5.73 -9.63
C THR A 238 -9.15 6.75 -10.34
N LEU A 239 -7.97 7.03 -9.81
CA LEU A 239 -7.06 8.07 -10.30
C LEU A 239 -6.07 7.42 -11.25
N PHE A 240 -5.18 6.78 -11.14
CA PHE A 240 -4.09 6.30 -11.98
C PHE A 240 -4.54 5.47 -13.20
N SER A 241 -3.60 5.20 -14.08
CA SER A 241 -3.83 4.34 -15.26
C SER A 241 -4.14 2.88 -14.84
N PRO A 242 -4.81 2.09 -15.70
CA PRO A 242 -5.02 0.66 -15.44
C PRO A 242 -3.73 -0.16 -15.25
N SER A 243 -2.58 0.37 -15.69
CA SER A 243 -1.26 -0.25 -15.51
C SER A 243 -0.68 -0.05 -14.12
N MET A 244 -1.22 0.90 -13.33
CA MET A 244 -0.75 1.15 -11.97
C MET A 244 -0.93 -0.10 -11.12
N ARG A 245 0.13 -0.44 -10.37
CA ARG A 245 0.07 -1.46 -9.33
C ARG A 245 1.02 -1.08 -8.19
N HIS A 246 0.95 -1.78 -7.07
CA HIS A 246 1.81 -1.63 -5.90
C HIS A 246 2.06 -0.17 -5.53
N ALA A 247 1.40 0.30 -4.51
CA ALA A 247 1.60 1.66 -4.04
C ALA A 247 2.15 1.70 -2.62
N ALA A 248 2.76 2.82 -2.26
CA ALA A 248 3.01 3.28 -0.90
C ALA A 248 2.61 4.75 -0.80
N VAL A 249 2.16 5.18 0.35
CA VAL A 249 1.70 6.54 0.55
C VAL A 249 2.29 7.16 1.81
N PHE A 250 2.54 8.48 1.78
CA PHE A 250 2.83 9.29 2.96
C PHE A 250 2.33 10.71 2.76
N LYS A 251 2.05 11.43 3.85
CA LYS A 251 1.42 12.75 3.79
C LYS A 251 2.30 13.85 4.36
N ARG A 252 2.28 15.02 3.72
CA ARG A 252 2.84 16.28 4.22
C ARG A 252 1.81 17.39 4.05
N GLY A 253 1.22 17.81 5.17
CA GLY A 253 0.10 18.74 5.14
C GLY A 253 -1.07 18.19 4.33
N LEU A 254 -1.48 18.91 3.29
CA LEU A 254 -2.52 18.49 2.34
C LEU A 254 -1.98 17.75 1.12
N THR A 255 -0.69 17.45 1.04
CA THR A 255 -0.12 16.70 -0.08
C THR A 255 0.04 15.22 0.30
N LEU A 256 -0.61 14.33 -0.42
CA LEU A 256 -0.35 12.90 -0.39
C LEU A 256 0.69 12.57 -1.46
N TYR A 257 1.79 11.97 -1.06
CA TYR A 257 2.79 11.41 -1.94
C TYR A 257 2.47 9.95 -2.18
N VAL A 258 2.44 9.54 -3.43
CA VAL A 258 2.17 8.17 -3.86
C VAL A 258 3.39 7.65 -4.60
N ILE A 259 4.05 6.63 -4.04
CA ILE A 259 5.12 5.89 -4.73
C ILE A 259 4.48 4.64 -5.30
N TRP A 260 4.69 4.37 -6.58
CA TRP A 260 3.97 3.32 -7.29
C TRP A 260 4.76 2.73 -8.46
N THR A 261 4.29 1.63 -9.02
CA THR A 261 4.89 0.98 -10.18
C THR A 261 3.88 0.80 -11.31
N GLU A 262 4.37 0.60 -12.54
CA GLU A 262 3.55 0.33 -13.71
C GLU A 262 3.93 -1.02 -14.33
N VAL A 263 2.91 -1.88 -14.54
CA VAL A 263 3.09 -3.16 -15.21
C VAL A 263 2.98 -3.02 -16.72
N GLY A 264 3.86 -3.72 -17.44
CA GLY A 264 3.79 -3.85 -18.91
C GLY A 264 4.16 -2.60 -19.71
N GLN A 265 4.64 -1.54 -19.03
CA GLN A 265 5.04 -0.29 -19.65
C GLN A 265 6.52 -0.30 -20.04
N ASP A 266 7.10 0.88 -20.23
CA ASP A 266 8.52 1.07 -20.57
C ASP A 266 9.45 0.42 -19.53
N PRO A 267 10.29 -0.55 -19.93
CA PRO A 267 11.14 -1.27 -18.98
C PRO A 267 12.36 -0.43 -18.54
N PRO A 268 12.90 -0.72 -17.34
CA PRO A 268 12.43 -1.69 -16.36
C PRO A 268 11.20 -1.20 -15.59
N GLU A 269 10.41 -2.10 -15.00
CA GLU A 269 9.47 -1.72 -13.96
C GLU A 269 10.24 -1.10 -12.81
N ARG A 270 9.81 0.09 -12.38
CA ARG A 270 10.54 0.98 -11.49
C ARG A 270 9.60 1.74 -10.58
N LEU A 271 10.15 2.34 -9.52
CA LEU A 271 9.37 3.17 -8.62
C LEU A 271 9.20 4.58 -9.21
N LEU A 272 7.96 4.97 -9.37
CA LEU A 272 7.50 6.30 -9.77
C LEU A 272 6.94 7.03 -8.53
N MET A 273 6.89 8.35 -8.58
CA MET A 273 6.25 9.16 -7.53
C MET A 273 5.33 10.19 -8.18
N SER A 274 4.09 10.24 -7.67
CA SER A 274 3.08 11.27 -7.95
C SER A 274 2.63 11.91 -6.65
N THR A 275 1.95 13.04 -6.74
CA THR A 275 1.32 13.72 -5.61
C THR A 275 -0.16 13.90 -5.87
N ILE A 276 -0.95 13.94 -4.79
CA ILE A 276 -2.38 14.26 -4.80
C ILE A 276 -2.58 15.40 -3.81
N ASP A 277 -3.23 16.49 -4.25
CA ASP A 277 -3.68 17.54 -3.35
C ASP A 277 -4.99 17.08 -2.69
N LEU A 278 -4.95 16.91 -1.36
CA LEU A 278 -6.08 16.46 -0.55
C LEU A 278 -7.02 17.59 -0.15
N SER A 279 -6.87 18.78 -0.69
CA SER A 279 -7.81 19.87 -0.47
C SER A 279 -9.14 19.64 -1.18
N GLY A 280 -10.24 20.15 -0.61
CA GLY A 280 -11.55 20.08 -1.21
C GLY A 280 -12.21 18.70 -1.19
N ASP A 281 -13.13 18.47 -2.12
CA ASP A 281 -13.86 17.21 -2.20
C ASP A 281 -13.00 16.11 -2.78
N TRP A 282 -12.92 14.98 -2.08
CA TRP A 282 -12.11 13.82 -2.46
C TRP A 282 -12.49 13.21 -3.83
N GLU A 283 -13.73 13.41 -4.27
CA GLU A 283 -14.19 12.97 -5.60
C GLU A 283 -13.54 13.77 -6.73
N THR A 284 -12.95 14.91 -6.42
CA THR A 284 -12.27 15.79 -7.38
C THR A 284 -10.75 15.66 -7.37
N TRP A 285 -10.19 14.88 -6.45
CA TRP A 285 -8.75 14.70 -6.35
C TRP A 285 -8.17 14.12 -7.63
N LYS A 286 -6.93 14.50 -7.94
CA LYS A 286 -6.20 14.05 -9.11
C LYS A 286 -4.74 13.87 -8.77
N GLU A 287 -4.15 12.85 -9.38
CA GLU A 287 -2.71 12.64 -9.31
C GLU A 287 -1.94 13.60 -10.23
N SER A 288 -0.75 14.00 -9.80
CA SER A 288 0.20 14.68 -10.66
C SER A 288 0.83 13.71 -11.66
N PRO A 289 1.37 14.20 -12.80
CA PRO A 289 2.22 13.38 -13.64
C PRO A 289 3.34 12.73 -12.84
N PRO A 290 3.69 11.46 -13.13
CA PRO A 290 4.72 10.75 -12.40
C PRO A 290 6.11 11.29 -12.69
N VAL A 291 6.97 11.22 -11.67
CA VAL A 291 8.42 11.36 -11.81
C VAL A 291 9.10 10.07 -11.39
N GLU A 292 10.18 9.70 -12.05
CA GLU A 292 10.95 8.53 -11.65
C GLU A 292 11.66 8.80 -10.32
N LEU A 293 11.46 7.89 -9.36
CA LEU A 293 12.07 7.96 -8.04
C LEU A 293 13.26 7.01 -7.92
N LEU A 294 13.12 5.77 -8.42
CA LEU A 294 14.16 4.74 -8.29
C LEU A 294 13.99 3.67 -9.37
N ARG A 295 15.10 3.29 -10.01
CA ARG A 295 15.16 2.13 -10.93
C ARG A 295 16.26 1.15 -10.53
N PRO A 296 16.25 -0.09 -11.01
CA PRO A 296 17.35 -1.02 -10.78
C PRO A 296 18.69 -0.44 -11.25
N GLN A 297 19.68 -0.40 -10.37
CA GLN A 297 21.04 0.07 -10.66
C GLN A 297 22.11 -0.84 -10.04
N LYS A 298 21.71 -1.75 -9.16
CA LYS A 298 22.60 -2.68 -8.46
C LYS A 298 22.36 -4.10 -8.96
N ALA A 299 23.38 -4.94 -8.94
CA ALA A 299 23.25 -6.34 -9.34
C ALA A 299 22.14 -7.06 -8.53
N TRP A 300 22.09 -6.81 -7.24
CA TRP A 300 21.07 -7.37 -6.34
C TRP A 300 19.66 -6.81 -6.56
N GLU A 301 19.51 -5.71 -7.30
CA GLU A 301 18.21 -5.19 -7.78
C GLU A 301 17.79 -5.80 -9.11
N GLY A 302 18.63 -6.66 -9.69
CA GLY A 302 18.43 -7.25 -11.01
C GLY A 302 18.95 -6.41 -12.17
N ALA A 303 19.73 -5.34 -11.94
CA ALA A 303 20.20 -4.42 -13.00
C ALA A 303 21.02 -5.09 -14.12
N ASN A 304 21.64 -6.24 -13.84
CA ASN A 304 22.43 -7.00 -14.80
C ASN A 304 21.59 -8.04 -15.58
N LEU A 305 20.29 -8.16 -15.27
CA LEU A 305 19.39 -9.08 -15.95
C LEU A 305 18.77 -8.41 -17.20
N PRO A 306 18.17 -9.19 -18.11
CA PRO A 306 17.57 -8.65 -19.31
C PRO A 306 16.56 -7.53 -19.02
N LEU A 307 16.53 -6.53 -19.90
CA LEU A 307 15.61 -5.41 -19.85
C LEU A 307 14.32 -5.79 -20.58
N GLU A 308 13.32 -6.26 -19.84
CA GLU A 308 12.08 -6.79 -20.37
C GLU A 308 10.87 -6.08 -19.74
N LYS A 309 9.75 -6.04 -20.48
CA LYS A 309 8.48 -5.57 -19.93
C LYS A 309 8.02 -6.49 -18.83
N SER A 310 7.57 -5.90 -17.74
CA SER A 310 6.96 -6.67 -16.66
C SER A 310 5.61 -7.25 -17.08
N VAL A 311 5.27 -8.39 -16.51
CA VAL A 311 4.00 -9.10 -16.72
C VAL A 311 3.14 -8.92 -15.47
N ARG A 312 1.83 -8.84 -15.65
CA ARG A 312 0.90 -8.87 -14.52
C ARG A 312 0.94 -10.27 -13.89
N SER A 313 0.95 -10.37 -12.59
CA SER A 313 1.24 -11.52 -11.74
C SER A 313 2.66 -11.51 -11.17
N PHE A 314 3.09 -12.61 -10.55
CA PHE A 314 4.40 -12.71 -9.91
C PHE A 314 5.55 -12.81 -10.93
N ALA A 315 6.75 -12.50 -10.48
CA ALA A 315 7.97 -12.80 -11.21
C ALA A 315 8.40 -14.24 -10.89
N PRO A 316 8.56 -15.14 -11.89
CA PRO A 316 8.90 -16.55 -11.64
C PRO A 316 10.34 -16.75 -11.14
N GLY A 317 11.12 -15.69 -11.10
CA GLY A 317 12.51 -15.65 -10.64
C GLY A 317 13.04 -14.23 -10.67
N PRO A 318 14.34 -14.02 -10.43
CA PRO A 318 14.97 -12.71 -10.48
C PRO A 318 14.81 -12.05 -11.86
N VAL A 319 14.36 -10.80 -11.89
CA VAL A 319 14.16 -9.96 -13.08
C VAL A 319 14.67 -8.54 -12.84
N ASN A 320 14.96 -7.79 -13.88
CA ASN A 320 15.38 -6.40 -13.80
C ASN A 320 14.18 -5.49 -13.49
N GLN A 321 13.68 -5.52 -12.24
CA GLN A 321 12.48 -4.79 -11.83
C GLN A 321 12.51 -4.46 -10.33
N LEU A 322 11.98 -3.28 -9.96
CA LEU A 322 11.66 -2.92 -8.58
C LEU A 322 10.14 -2.88 -8.43
N ARG A 323 9.62 -3.41 -7.31
CA ARG A 323 8.19 -3.57 -7.05
C ARG A 323 7.84 -3.25 -5.59
N ASP A 324 6.57 -3.29 -5.25
CA ASP A 324 6.00 -3.32 -3.91
C ASP A 324 6.61 -2.30 -2.93
N PRO A 325 6.52 -1.00 -3.21
CA PRO A 325 7.00 0.01 -2.27
C PRO A 325 6.17 0.00 -0.98
N ALA A 326 6.85 0.33 0.14
CA ALA A 326 6.21 0.63 1.41
C ALA A 326 6.95 1.77 2.10
N ILE A 327 6.23 2.56 2.89
CA ILE A 327 6.79 3.68 3.65
C ILE A 327 6.71 3.38 5.14
N TYR A 328 7.78 3.74 5.83
CA TYR A 328 7.82 3.81 7.28
C TYR A 328 8.46 5.14 7.72
N GLU A 329 7.86 5.80 8.69
CA GLU A 329 8.33 7.08 9.20
C GLU A 329 8.72 7.00 10.67
N GLU A 330 9.93 7.42 11.00
CA GLU A 330 10.40 7.52 12.39
C GLU A 330 11.47 8.61 12.53
N GLY A 331 11.38 9.41 13.60
CA GLY A 331 12.42 10.39 13.95
C GLY A 331 12.67 11.45 12.87
N GLY A 332 11.63 11.83 12.12
CA GLY A 332 11.74 12.79 11.00
C GLY A 332 12.34 12.21 9.73
N ARG A 333 12.65 10.92 9.68
CA ARG A 333 13.14 10.21 8.50
C ARG A 333 12.00 9.45 7.83
N ILE A 334 12.08 9.35 6.50
CA ILE A 334 11.15 8.57 5.69
C ILE A 334 11.93 7.40 5.10
N TRP A 335 11.56 6.19 5.51
CA TRP A 335 12.14 4.96 5.02
C TRP A 335 11.28 4.39 3.91
N LEU A 336 11.91 4.04 2.80
CA LEU A 336 11.30 3.35 1.67
C LEU A 336 11.78 1.91 1.65
N LEU A 337 10.86 0.98 1.83
CA LEU A 337 11.09 -0.44 1.60
C LEU A 337 10.57 -0.79 0.20
N TYR A 338 11.23 -1.68 -0.52
CA TYR A 338 10.81 -2.09 -1.85
C TYR A 338 11.31 -3.47 -2.21
N ALA A 339 10.54 -4.20 -3.02
CA ALA A 339 10.95 -5.50 -3.54
C ALA A 339 11.96 -5.32 -4.67
N VAL A 340 12.99 -6.19 -4.69
CA VAL A 340 14.12 -6.13 -5.61
C VAL A 340 14.20 -7.36 -6.49
N ALA A 341 14.84 -7.22 -7.65
CA ALA A 341 14.94 -8.27 -8.67
C ALA A 341 13.58 -8.95 -8.93
N GLY A 342 12.55 -8.12 -9.09
CA GLY A 342 11.15 -8.53 -9.10
C GLY A 342 10.62 -8.73 -7.68
N GLU A 343 10.56 -9.97 -7.23
CA GLU A 343 10.03 -10.37 -5.91
C GLU A 343 11.02 -11.28 -5.17
N SER A 344 12.33 -10.96 -5.27
CA SER A 344 13.42 -11.84 -4.76
C SER A 344 14.04 -11.34 -3.46
N GLY A 345 13.49 -10.31 -2.84
CA GLY A 345 13.97 -9.74 -1.58
C GLY A 345 13.41 -8.36 -1.32
N ILE A 346 13.63 -7.84 -0.13
CA ILE A 346 13.22 -6.49 0.29
C ILE A 346 14.46 -5.67 0.60
N ALA A 347 14.57 -4.50 -0.01
CA ALA A 347 15.64 -3.54 0.26
C ALA A 347 15.12 -2.29 0.97
N LEU A 348 16.05 -1.48 1.46
CA LEU A 348 15.81 -0.27 2.22
C LEU A 348 16.45 0.94 1.56
N ALA A 349 15.73 2.05 1.47
CA ALA A 349 16.25 3.36 1.12
C ALA A 349 15.70 4.43 2.08
N GLU A 350 16.30 5.59 2.10
CA GLU A 350 15.78 6.78 2.77
C GLU A 350 15.34 7.81 1.73
N LEU A 351 14.13 8.33 1.86
CA LEU A 351 13.66 9.46 1.07
C LEU A 351 14.15 10.75 1.69
N LYS A 352 14.94 11.52 0.94
CA LYS A 352 15.44 12.81 1.35
C LYS A 352 14.83 13.93 0.50
N PRO A 353 14.29 14.98 1.11
CA PRO A 353 13.83 16.13 0.35
C PRO A 353 15.00 16.76 -0.40
N THR A 354 14.78 17.14 -1.64
CA THR A 354 15.73 17.97 -2.42
C THR A 354 15.40 19.45 -2.22
N LYS A 355 16.44 20.27 -2.26
CA LYS A 355 16.30 21.71 -2.22
C LYS A 355 15.70 22.26 -3.52
#